data_530d673d65373b810b718d908219ccad
#
_entry.id   530d673d65373b810b718d908219ccad
#
_cell.length_a   1.000
_cell.length_b   1.000
_cell.length_c   1.000
_cell.angle_alpha   90.00
_cell.angle_beta   90.00
_cell.angle_gamma   90.00
#
_symmetry.space_group_name_H-M   'P 1'
#
loop_
_entity.id
_entity.type
_entity.pdbx_description
1 polymer ?
#
loop_
_entity_poly.entity_id
_entity_poly.type
_entity_poly.pdbx_seq_one_letter_code
_entity_poly.pdbx_strand_id
1 'polypeptide(L)'
;MDELETLSPPGAEQVDAYRRDGFVRIADVLSDTLLAEYRELCTRLVRGLDEAALRQQFLRDYNKQQREQIVELLRQPAAAGTDASSETYARAFTQTTNLWRYCAAMERLVRAPRLAQIAAELLGASGVRVYHDQALFKEAGGGHTPWHVDQFYWPLAEERTVTLWIPLQPVSMDMGPLAFASGSHRLAREGEAGRLAISDESERRLAQLLTDVPVVEEPFAAGEVSFHSGWTCHRAGANKTVNTRAAFTIIYMASDARMIEPEHRYHRLDAALWLPGVAPGDIAASDLNPLVYGT
;
A
#
# COMPACT_ATOMS: atom_id res chain seq x y z
N MET A 1 -8.16 4.71 -27.44
CA MET A 1 -8.57 3.71 -26.44
C MET A 1 -8.18 4.23 -25.07
N ASP A 2 -9.01 3.99 -24.09
CA ASP A 2 -8.70 4.39 -22.72
C ASP A 2 -7.56 3.51 -22.18
N GLU A 3 -6.49 4.15 -21.76
CA GLU A 3 -5.28 3.46 -21.30
C GLU A 3 -5.55 2.55 -20.07
N LEU A 4 -6.38 2.98 -19.15
CA LEU A 4 -6.72 2.23 -17.93
C LEU A 4 -7.61 1.00 -18.21
N GLU A 5 -8.40 1.05 -19.28
CA GLU A 5 -9.29 -0.04 -19.70
C GLU A 5 -8.60 -1.07 -20.61
N THR A 6 -7.43 -0.71 -21.17
CA THR A 6 -6.71 -1.58 -22.10
C THR A 6 -5.88 -2.60 -21.34
N LEU A 7 -6.27 -3.86 -21.40
CA LEU A 7 -5.53 -4.95 -20.75
C LEU A 7 -4.10 -5.09 -21.31
N SER A 8 -3.14 -5.27 -20.42
CA SER A 8 -1.73 -5.45 -20.75
C SER A 8 -1.09 -6.34 -19.68
N PRO A 9 -1.15 -7.67 -19.86
CA PRO A 9 -0.61 -8.60 -18.88
C PRO A 9 0.91 -8.42 -18.74
N PRO A 10 1.47 -8.70 -17.57
CA PRO A 10 2.91 -8.72 -17.38
C PRO A 10 3.54 -9.85 -18.20
N GLY A 11 4.78 -9.64 -18.68
CA GLY A 11 5.54 -10.68 -19.34
C GLY A 11 5.93 -11.81 -18.37
N ALA A 12 6.21 -13.00 -18.91
CA ALA A 12 6.62 -14.15 -18.11
C ALA A 12 7.83 -13.83 -17.20
N GLU A 13 8.83 -13.10 -17.72
CA GLU A 13 10.01 -12.68 -16.97
C GLU A 13 9.65 -11.80 -15.77
N GLN A 14 8.64 -10.93 -15.90
CA GLN A 14 8.17 -10.07 -14.82
C GLN A 14 7.45 -10.87 -13.73
N VAL A 15 6.64 -11.87 -14.12
CA VAL A 15 6.00 -12.79 -13.19
C VAL A 15 7.04 -13.62 -12.44
N ASP A 16 8.06 -14.14 -13.14
CA ASP A 16 9.14 -14.91 -12.54
C ASP A 16 10.00 -14.06 -11.61
N ALA A 17 10.28 -12.81 -11.98
CA ALA A 17 10.98 -11.85 -11.12
C ALA A 17 10.17 -11.58 -9.83
N TYR A 18 8.88 -11.30 -9.94
CA TYR A 18 8.02 -11.11 -8.78
C TYR A 18 8.02 -12.31 -7.83
N ARG A 19 7.90 -13.52 -8.37
CA ARG A 19 7.93 -14.78 -7.58
C ARG A 19 9.28 -15.02 -6.90
N ARG A 20 10.38 -14.69 -7.59
CA ARG A 20 11.74 -14.88 -7.09
C ARG A 20 12.10 -13.83 -6.04
N ASP A 21 11.83 -12.56 -6.33
CA ASP A 21 12.34 -11.42 -5.55
C ASP A 21 11.31 -10.85 -4.57
N GLY A 22 10.01 -11.18 -4.75
CA GLY A 22 8.91 -10.63 -3.97
C GLY A 22 8.43 -9.27 -4.46
N PHE A 23 9.07 -8.73 -5.50
CA PHE A 23 8.68 -7.48 -6.16
C PHE A 23 9.08 -7.49 -7.63
N VAL A 24 8.46 -6.60 -8.39
CA VAL A 24 8.83 -6.33 -9.78
C VAL A 24 8.60 -4.85 -10.08
N ARG A 25 9.46 -4.28 -10.92
CA ARG A 25 9.30 -2.94 -11.50
C ARG A 25 8.89 -3.12 -12.95
N ILE A 26 7.89 -2.36 -13.39
CA ILE A 26 7.34 -2.44 -14.75
C ILE A 26 7.36 -1.04 -15.33
N ALA A 27 8.06 -0.88 -16.44
CA ALA A 27 8.13 0.38 -17.17
C ALA A 27 6.86 0.59 -18.04
N ASP A 28 6.58 1.84 -18.37
CA ASP A 28 5.56 2.24 -19.35
C ASP A 28 4.14 1.72 -19.04
N VAL A 29 3.82 1.54 -17.74
CA VAL A 29 2.48 1.11 -17.32
C VAL A 29 1.46 2.24 -17.49
N LEU A 30 1.85 3.47 -17.20
CA LEU A 30 1.02 4.66 -17.31
C LEU A 30 1.75 5.75 -18.11
N SER A 31 1.03 6.44 -19.01
CA SER A 31 1.60 7.53 -19.77
C SER A 31 1.90 8.76 -18.93
N ASP A 32 2.84 9.57 -19.36
CA ASP A 32 3.21 10.84 -18.70
C ASP A 32 1.99 11.78 -18.57
N THR A 33 1.12 11.79 -19.56
CA THR A 33 -0.11 12.61 -19.56
C THR A 33 -1.03 12.17 -18.43
N LEU A 34 -1.29 10.88 -18.34
CA LEU A 34 -2.16 10.31 -17.30
C LEU A 34 -1.56 10.52 -15.89
N LEU A 35 -0.26 10.32 -15.73
CA LEU A 35 0.43 10.59 -14.48
C LEU A 35 0.32 12.05 -14.05
N ALA A 36 0.48 13.00 -14.98
CA ALA A 36 0.35 14.42 -14.69
C ALA A 36 -1.06 14.78 -14.21
N GLU A 37 -2.09 14.22 -14.87
CA GLU A 37 -3.50 14.39 -14.48
C GLU A 37 -3.76 13.86 -13.07
N TYR A 38 -3.32 12.64 -12.76
CA TYR A 38 -3.49 12.04 -11.44
C TYR A 38 -2.64 12.70 -10.37
N ARG A 39 -1.45 13.18 -10.69
CA ARG A 39 -0.64 13.99 -9.77
C ARG A 39 -1.36 15.26 -9.35
N GLU A 40 -1.92 16.00 -10.31
CA GLU A 40 -2.68 17.20 -10.03
C GLU A 40 -3.93 16.89 -9.19
N LEU A 41 -4.67 15.86 -9.57
CA LEU A 41 -5.87 15.42 -8.85
C LEU A 41 -5.56 14.99 -7.42
N CYS A 42 -4.58 14.11 -7.22
CA CYS A 42 -4.15 13.68 -5.88
C CYS A 42 -3.69 14.86 -5.04
N THR A 43 -2.93 15.80 -5.63
CA THR A 43 -2.45 16.99 -4.91
C THR A 43 -3.62 17.86 -4.47
N ARG A 44 -4.61 18.09 -5.34
CA ARG A 44 -5.82 18.85 -4.97
C ARG A 44 -6.60 18.16 -3.85
N LEU A 45 -6.78 16.84 -3.94
CA LEU A 45 -7.51 16.09 -2.93
C LEU A 45 -6.76 16.12 -1.58
N VAL A 46 -5.49 15.74 -1.55
CA VAL A 46 -4.70 15.70 -0.30
C VAL A 46 -4.63 17.07 0.39
N ARG A 47 -4.50 18.15 -0.38
CA ARG A 47 -4.43 19.51 0.15
C ARG A 47 -5.80 20.14 0.41
N GLY A 48 -6.85 19.67 -0.24
CA GLY A 48 -8.20 20.22 -0.15
C GLY A 48 -9.14 19.46 0.79
N LEU A 49 -8.74 18.28 1.29
CA LEU A 49 -9.51 17.52 2.27
C LEU A 49 -9.39 18.18 3.65
N ASP A 50 -10.43 18.90 4.01
CA ASP A 50 -10.56 19.44 5.35
C ASP A 50 -11.21 18.40 6.31
N GLU A 51 -11.23 18.74 7.61
CA GLU A 51 -11.83 17.89 8.64
C GLU A 51 -13.33 17.60 8.36
N ALA A 52 -14.04 18.54 7.77
CA ALA A 52 -15.46 18.35 7.44
C ALA A 52 -15.67 17.31 6.35
N ALA A 53 -14.84 17.34 5.28
CA ALA A 53 -14.88 16.37 4.19
C ALA A 53 -14.51 14.97 4.70
N LEU A 54 -13.43 14.85 5.49
CA LEU A 54 -13.00 13.59 6.11
C LEU A 54 -14.09 13.02 7.03
N ARG A 55 -14.71 13.88 7.84
CA ARG A 55 -15.81 13.49 8.73
C ARG A 55 -17.03 13.00 7.93
N GLN A 56 -17.40 13.70 6.86
CA GLN A 56 -18.52 13.28 6.01
C GLN A 56 -18.26 11.92 5.36
N GLN A 57 -17.03 11.67 4.87
CA GLN A 57 -16.65 10.38 4.32
C GLN A 57 -16.77 9.29 5.39
N PHE A 58 -16.21 9.51 6.56
CA PHE A 58 -16.30 8.58 7.70
C PHE A 58 -17.75 8.26 8.08
N LEU A 59 -18.65 9.25 8.02
CA LEU A 59 -20.07 9.04 8.28
C LEU A 59 -20.77 8.24 7.16
N ARG A 60 -20.29 8.30 5.94
CA ARG A 60 -20.83 7.52 4.80
C ARG A 60 -20.37 6.07 4.83
N ASP A 61 -19.09 5.85 5.10
CA ASP A 61 -18.47 4.53 4.96
C ASP A 61 -18.77 3.59 6.14
N TYR A 62 -19.10 4.16 7.32
CA TYR A 62 -19.30 3.36 8.53
C TYR A 62 -20.64 3.66 9.21
N ASN A 63 -21.34 2.62 9.65
CA ASN A 63 -22.54 2.78 10.51
C ASN A 63 -22.16 3.24 11.93
N LYS A 64 -23.15 3.52 12.77
CA LYS A 64 -22.91 4.05 14.14
C LYS A 64 -22.03 3.11 14.97
N GLN A 65 -22.32 1.83 14.99
CA GLN A 65 -21.58 0.83 15.79
C GLN A 65 -20.13 0.70 15.31
N GLN A 66 -19.89 0.66 14.00
CA GLN A 66 -18.56 0.61 13.40
C GLN A 66 -17.75 1.86 13.78
N ARG A 67 -18.35 3.06 13.70
CA ARG A 67 -17.68 4.30 14.11
C ARG A 67 -17.28 4.30 15.58
N GLU A 68 -18.17 3.84 16.48
CA GLU A 68 -17.88 3.73 17.91
C GLU A 68 -16.69 2.76 18.15
N GLN A 69 -16.68 1.62 17.47
CA GLN A 69 -15.58 0.66 17.54
C GLN A 69 -14.24 1.25 17.04
N ILE A 70 -14.23 1.92 15.88
CA ILE A 70 -13.03 2.55 15.33
C ILE A 70 -12.49 3.60 16.29
N VAL A 71 -13.36 4.49 16.81
CA VAL A 71 -12.93 5.53 17.76
C VAL A 71 -12.35 4.93 19.03
N GLU A 72 -12.93 3.84 19.55
CA GLU A 72 -12.40 3.16 20.73
C GLU A 72 -11.02 2.53 20.46
N LEU A 73 -10.85 1.87 19.31
CA LEU A 73 -9.55 1.32 18.90
C LEU A 73 -8.47 2.39 18.73
N LEU A 74 -8.83 3.56 18.18
CA LEU A 74 -7.88 4.68 18.02
C LEU A 74 -7.46 5.28 19.36
N ARG A 75 -8.32 5.24 20.39
CA ARG A 75 -7.99 5.73 21.76
C ARG A 75 -7.09 4.79 22.53
N GLN A 76 -7.05 3.51 22.18
CA GLN A 76 -6.18 2.56 22.87
C GLN A 76 -4.71 2.92 22.66
N PRO A 77 -3.88 2.95 23.71
CA PRO A 77 -2.46 3.20 23.56
C PRO A 77 -1.82 2.11 22.68
N ALA A 78 -0.81 2.47 21.91
CA ALA A 78 0.05 1.48 21.27
C ALA A 78 0.70 0.60 22.34
N ALA A 79 0.88 -0.69 22.08
CA ALA A 79 1.56 -1.56 23.04
C ALA A 79 2.99 -1.04 23.25
N ALA A 80 3.47 -1.14 24.49
CA ALA A 80 4.83 -0.71 24.82
C ALA A 80 5.86 -1.41 23.90
N GLY A 81 6.71 -0.63 23.23
CA GLY A 81 7.69 -1.12 22.27
C GLY A 81 7.20 -1.23 20.81
N THR A 82 5.90 -0.99 20.54
CA THR A 82 5.33 -0.97 19.20
C THR A 82 4.90 0.44 18.77
N ASP A 83 5.54 1.46 19.34
CA ASP A 83 5.16 2.85 19.06
C ASP A 83 5.53 3.18 17.61
N ALA A 84 4.54 2.99 16.72
CA ALA A 84 4.58 3.47 15.34
C ALA A 84 4.62 5.01 15.27
N SER A 85 4.57 5.66 16.41
CA SER A 85 4.77 7.09 16.61
C SER A 85 6.25 7.43 16.79
N SER A 86 7.19 6.69 16.17
CA SER A 86 8.51 7.29 16.07
C SER A 86 8.30 8.63 15.35
N GLU A 87 8.82 9.69 15.92
CA GLU A 87 8.79 11.03 15.29
C GLU A 87 9.29 10.94 13.84
N THR A 88 10.17 9.99 13.56
CA THR A 88 10.72 9.65 12.26
C THR A 88 9.64 9.25 11.28
N TYR A 89 8.77 8.28 11.64
CA TYR A 89 7.69 7.83 10.75
C TYR A 89 6.59 8.89 10.57
N ALA A 90 6.20 9.55 11.66
CA ALA A 90 5.19 10.61 11.63
C ALA A 90 5.59 11.80 10.74
N ARG A 91 6.91 12.02 10.55
CA ARG A 91 7.47 13.04 9.66
C ARG A 91 7.85 12.52 8.28
N ALA A 92 7.69 11.22 8.01
CA ALA A 92 8.14 10.62 6.76
C ALA A 92 7.31 11.11 5.56
N PHE A 93 6.00 11.19 5.71
CA PHE A 93 5.07 11.61 4.65
C PHE A 93 3.67 11.90 5.20
N THR A 94 2.90 12.68 4.43
CA THR A 94 1.45 12.79 4.62
C THR A 94 0.77 11.61 3.94
N GLN A 95 -0.04 10.86 4.67
CA GLN A 95 -0.80 9.71 4.18
C GLN A 95 -2.29 10.03 4.20
N THR A 96 -2.95 9.81 3.05
CA THR A 96 -4.41 9.90 2.94
C THR A 96 -4.91 8.63 2.25
N THR A 97 -5.86 7.95 2.88
CA THR A 97 -6.36 6.64 2.43
C THR A 97 -7.73 6.73 1.77
N ASN A 98 -8.04 5.72 0.96
CA ASN A 98 -9.34 5.57 0.26
C ASN A 98 -9.76 6.82 -0.54
N LEU A 99 -8.80 7.44 -1.25
CA LEU A 99 -9.08 8.57 -2.14
C LEU A 99 -10.09 8.23 -3.23
N TRP A 100 -10.20 6.95 -3.61
CA TRP A 100 -11.18 6.49 -4.57
C TRP A 100 -12.64 6.76 -4.15
N ARG A 101 -12.89 6.92 -2.85
CA ARG A 101 -14.21 7.25 -2.30
C ARG A 101 -14.60 8.71 -2.48
N TYR A 102 -13.65 9.58 -2.82
CA TYR A 102 -13.89 11.03 -2.88
C TYR A 102 -14.27 11.53 -4.27
N CYS A 103 -13.84 10.86 -5.33
CA CYS A 103 -14.23 11.25 -6.69
C CYS A 103 -14.13 10.11 -7.71
N ALA A 104 -14.95 10.18 -8.75
CA ALA A 104 -15.03 9.17 -9.81
C ALA A 104 -13.71 8.96 -10.57
N ALA A 105 -12.87 10.00 -10.70
CA ALA A 105 -11.58 9.84 -11.39
C ALA A 105 -10.61 8.97 -10.56
N MET A 106 -10.55 9.13 -9.23
CA MET A 106 -9.77 8.24 -8.37
C MET A 106 -10.35 6.82 -8.35
N GLU A 107 -11.67 6.68 -8.31
CA GLU A 107 -12.33 5.38 -8.42
C GLU A 107 -11.93 4.67 -9.72
N ARG A 108 -11.89 5.39 -10.83
CA ARG A 108 -11.48 4.84 -12.12
C ARG A 108 -10.02 4.34 -12.11
N LEU A 109 -9.08 5.06 -11.50
CA LEU A 109 -7.69 4.60 -11.37
C LEU A 109 -7.60 3.34 -10.51
N VAL A 110 -8.23 3.35 -9.32
CA VAL A 110 -8.15 2.26 -8.35
C VAL A 110 -8.80 0.97 -8.89
N ARG A 111 -9.85 1.11 -9.69
CA ARG A 111 -10.57 -0.01 -10.31
C ARG A 111 -10.11 -0.32 -11.74
N ALA A 112 -9.02 0.27 -12.19
CA ALA A 112 -8.53 0.12 -13.56
C ALA A 112 -8.26 -1.36 -13.92
N PRO A 113 -8.95 -1.93 -14.92
CA PRO A 113 -8.75 -3.32 -15.33
C PRO A 113 -7.31 -3.64 -15.70
N ARG A 114 -6.59 -2.70 -16.31
CA ARG A 114 -5.16 -2.84 -16.64
C ARG A 114 -4.30 -3.13 -15.41
N LEU A 115 -4.45 -2.34 -14.36
CA LEU A 115 -3.65 -2.47 -13.13
C LEU A 115 -4.05 -3.71 -12.34
N ALA A 116 -5.35 -3.97 -12.26
CA ALA A 116 -5.90 -5.12 -11.57
C ALA A 116 -5.54 -6.45 -12.26
N GLN A 117 -5.47 -6.50 -13.60
CA GLN A 117 -4.99 -7.66 -14.33
C GLN A 117 -3.54 -7.96 -13.98
N ILE A 118 -2.65 -6.96 -14.02
CA ILE A 118 -1.24 -7.16 -13.65
C ILE A 118 -1.15 -7.75 -12.24
N ALA A 119 -1.88 -7.17 -11.28
CA ALA A 119 -1.91 -7.67 -9.91
C ALA A 119 -2.38 -9.14 -9.83
N ALA A 120 -3.46 -9.50 -10.50
CA ALA A 120 -4.01 -10.86 -10.51
C ALA A 120 -2.99 -11.88 -11.07
N GLU A 121 -2.32 -11.54 -12.16
CA GLU A 121 -1.33 -12.41 -12.79
C GLU A 121 -0.06 -12.58 -11.96
N LEU A 122 0.44 -11.51 -11.34
CA LEU A 122 1.56 -11.59 -10.41
C LEU A 122 1.22 -12.46 -9.19
N LEU A 123 0.02 -12.33 -8.65
CA LEU A 123 -0.46 -13.15 -7.54
C LEU A 123 -0.81 -14.59 -7.92
N GLY A 124 -1.00 -14.89 -9.21
CA GLY A 124 -1.55 -16.16 -9.66
C GLY A 124 -2.98 -16.39 -9.16
N ALA A 125 -3.76 -15.33 -9.04
CA ALA A 125 -5.13 -15.36 -8.55
C ALA A 125 -6.14 -15.29 -9.71
N SER A 126 -7.31 -15.94 -9.56
CA SER A 126 -8.39 -15.90 -10.53
C SER A 126 -9.07 -14.54 -10.62
N GLY A 127 -8.92 -13.72 -9.59
CA GLY A 127 -9.42 -12.37 -9.50
C GLY A 127 -8.79 -11.62 -8.33
N VAL A 128 -8.97 -10.29 -8.31
CA VAL A 128 -8.49 -9.44 -7.24
C VAL A 128 -9.53 -8.43 -6.79
N ARG A 129 -9.47 -8.12 -5.50
CA ARG A 129 -10.21 -7.05 -4.83
C ARG A 129 -9.26 -5.95 -4.40
N VAL A 130 -9.77 -4.74 -4.33
CA VAL A 130 -9.08 -3.64 -3.65
C VAL A 130 -9.14 -3.87 -2.14
N TYR A 131 -8.00 -3.78 -1.46
CA TYR A 131 -7.96 -3.71 -0.02
C TYR A 131 -8.17 -2.27 0.44
N HIS A 132 -7.31 -1.37 0.03
CA HIS A 132 -7.47 0.10 0.10
C HIS A 132 -6.46 0.81 -0.81
N ASP A 133 -6.56 2.12 -0.96
CA ASP A 133 -5.54 2.97 -1.59
C ASP A 133 -4.94 3.98 -0.62
N GLN A 134 -3.78 4.53 -0.99
CA GLN A 134 -3.11 5.57 -0.21
C GLN A 134 -2.42 6.57 -1.13
N ALA A 135 -2.61 7.85 -0.87
CA ALA A 135 -1.71 8.89 -1.36
C ALA A 135 -0.61 9.15 -0.33
N LEU A 136 0.64 9.10 -0.77
CA LEU A 136 1.85 9.20 0.05
C LEU A 136 2.68 10.39 -0.41
N PHE A 137 2.56 11.52 0.28
CA PHE A 137 3.22 12.78 -0.05
C PHE A 137 4.38 13.03 0.91
N LYS A 138 5.61 12.83 0.44
CA LYS A 138 6.82 13.11 1.19
C LYS A 138 7.31 14.51 0.84
N GLU A 139 7.06 15.47 1.72
CA GLU A 139 7.44 16.86 1.53
C GLU A 139 8.96 17.06 1.50
N ALA A 140 9.41 18.25 1.11
CA ALA A 140 10.82 18.63 1.18
C ALA A 140 11.34 18.43 2.61
N GLY A 141 12.45 17.71 2.77
CA GLY A 141 13.00 17.36 4.09
C GLY A 141 12.23 16.27 4.84
N GLY A 142 11.24 15.64 4.21
CA GLY A 142 10.52 14.49 4.78
C GLY A 142 11.46 13.34 5.11
N GLY A 143 11.29 12.72 6.30
CA GLY A 143 12.15 11.67 6.82
C GLY A 143 12.11 10.36 6.04
N HIS A 144 12.94 9.41 6.43
CA HIS A 144 12.89 8.07 5.85
C HIS A 144 11.68 7.27 6.38
N THR A 145 11.25 6.29 5.60
CA THR A 145 10.28 5.28 6.02
C THR A 145 11.07 4.04 6.43
N PRO A 146 10.98 3.59 7.69
CA PRO A 146 11.72 2.43 8.19
C PRO A 146 11.45 1.14 7.40
N TRP A 147 12.37 0.17 7.49
CA TRP A 147 12.14 -1.19 7.02
C TRP A 147 10.88 -1.79 7.67
N HIS A 148 10.02 -2.34 6.86
CA HIS A 148 8.76 -2.97 7.29
C HIS A 148 8.24 -3.96 6.24
N VAL A 149 7.20 -4.68 6.62
CA VAL A 149 6.33 -5.47 5.73
C VAL A 149 4.90 -5.00 5.91
N ASP A 150 4.19 -4.83 4.80
CA ASP A 150 2.80 -4.36 4.82
C ASP A 150 1.86 -5.39 5.46
N GLN A 151 2.09 -6.67 5.20
CA GLN A 151 1.24 -7.78 5.65
C GLN A 151 1.09 -7.84 7.18
N PHE A 152 2.02 -7.30 7.94
CA PHE A 152 1.90 -7.20 9.40
C PHE A 152 0.60 -6.52 9.85
N TYR A 153 0.08 -5.60 9.05
CA TYR A 153 -1.11 -4.83 9.40
C TYR A 153 -2.42 -5.51 8.99
N TRP A 154 -2.37 -6.42 8.01
CA TRP A 154 -3.55 -6.96 7.36
C TRP A 154 -4.04 -8.25 8.01
N PRO A 155 -5.28 -8.29 8.54
CA PRO A 155 -5.86 -9.48 9.15
C PRO A 155 -6.35 -10.47 8.08
N LEU A 156 -5.46 -10.88 7.18
CA LEU A 156 -5.77 -11.77 6.06
C LEU A 156 -5.01 -13.09 6.20
N ALA A 157 -5.73 -14.21 6.00
CA ALA A 157 -5.16 -15.56 5.95
C ALA A 157 -4.38 -15.81 4.64
N GLU A 158 -4.24 -14.80 3.82
CA GLU A 158 -3.81 -14.90 2.43
C GLU A 158 -2.41 -14.32 2.26
N GLU A 159 -1.61 -15.00 1.45
CA GLU A 159 -0.29 -14.52 1.05
C GLU A 159 -0.33 -13.76 -0.27
N ARG A 160 -1.42 -13.93 -1.02
CA ARG A 160 -1.65 -13.30 -2.31
C ARG A 160 -2.21 -11.90 -2.13
N THR A 161 -1.36 -11.05 -1.55
CA THR A 161 -1.54 -9.62 -1.43
C THR A 161 -0.41 -8.90 -2.15
N VAL A 162 -0.70 -7.80 -2.82
CA VAL A 162 0.29 -7.01 -3.56
C VAL A 162 -0.01 -5.53 -3.44
N THR A 163 1.03 -4.75 -3.16
CA THR A 163 0.99 -3.30 -3.19
C THR A 163 1.53 -2.83 -4.55
N LEU A 164 0.69 -2.18 -5.33
CA LEU A 164 1.09 -1.37 -6.47
C LEU A 164 1.51 0.01 -5.98
N TRP A 165 2.74 0.41 -6.25
CA TRP A 165 3.25 1.75 -5.96
C TRP A 165 3.47 2.52 -7.26
N ILE A 166 2.76 3.64 -7.40
CA ILE A 166 2.77 4.52 -8.57
C ILE A 166 3.44 5.83 -8.18
N PRO A 167 4.70 6.08 -8.59
CA PRO A 167 5.26 7.41 -8.49
C PRO A 167 4.53 8.35 -9.45
N LEU A 168 4.01 9.46 -8.94
CA LEU A 168 3.26 10.43 -9.75
C LEU A 168 4.19 11.43 -10.48
N GLN A 169 5.49 11.19 -10.44
CA GLN A 169 6.57 11.89 -11.15
C GLN A 169 7.82 11.01 -11.18
N PRO A 170 8.84 11.33 -11.98
CA PRO A 170 10.15 10.70 -11.81
C PRO A 170 10.67 10.87 -10.38
N VAL A 171 11.23 9.81 -9.80
CA VAL A 171 11.75 9.82 -8.43
C VAL A 171 13.23 9.54 -8.47
N SER A 172 14.05 10.55 -8.19
CA SER A 172 15.51 10.42 -8.08
C SER A 172 15.91 9.78 -6.74
N MET A 173 17.17 9.36 -6.62
CA MET A 173 17.71 8.84 -5.36
C MET A 173 17.55 9.83 -4.21
N ASP A 174 17.73 11.12 -4.46
CA ASP A 174 17.56 12.17 -3.44
C ASP A 174 16.11 12.43 -3.03
N MET A 175 15.14 11.97 -3.81
CA MET A 175 13.71 12.03 -3.45
C MET A 175 13.26 10.86 -2.57
N GLY A 176 14.12 9.89 -2.30
CA GLY A 176 13.84 8.71 -1.49
C GLY A 176 12.90 7.74 -2.20
N PRO A 177 13.38 7.01 -3.24
CA PRO A 177 12.62 5.93 -3.86
C PRO A 177 12.38 4.79 -2.88
N LEU A 178 11.54 3.81 -3.29
CA LEU A 178 11.43 2.57 -2.56
C LEU A 178 12.72 1.74 -2.72
N ALA A 179 13.10 1.10 -1.62
CA ALA A 179 14.14 0.08 -1.57
C ALA A 179 13.50 -1.26 -1.18
N PHE A 180 13.83 -2.32 -1.88
CA PHE A 180 13.31 -3.66 -1.69
C PHE A 180 14.43 -4.63 -1.33
N ALA A 181 14.22 -5.44 -0.29
CA ALA A 181 15.10 -6.56 0.02
C ALA A 181 14.66 -7.78 -0.81
N SER A 182 15.46 -8.15 -1.82
CA SER A 182 15.12 -9.20 -2.79
C SER A 182 14.97 -10.57 -2.13
N GLY A 183 13.84 -11.23 -2.36
CA GLY A 183 13.53 -12.55 -1.79
C GLY A 183 13.11 -12.55 -0.32
N SER A 184 13.07 -11.37 0.32
CA SER A 184 12.73 -11.23 1.76
C SER A 184 11.30 -11.63 2.12
N HIS A 185 10.38 -11.66 1.17
CA HIS A 185 9.00 -12.08 1.38
C HIS A 185 8.90 -13.51 1.95
N ARG A 186 9.83 -14.40 1.61
CA ARG A 186 9.91 -15.74 2.17
C ARG A 186 10.42 -15.73 3.61
N LEU A 187 11.44 -14.91 3.89
CA LEU A 187 12.00 -14.75 5.23
C LEU A 187 11.02 -14.09 6.20
N ALA A 188 10.32 -13.07 5.75
CA ALA A 188 9.38 -12.32 6.58
C ALA A 188 8.17 -13.17 6.98
N ARG A 189 7.68 -14.00 6.07
CA ARG A 189 6.52 -14.88 6.29
C ARG A 189 6.76 -15.92 7.39
N GLU A 190 7.94 -16.50 7.44
CA GLU A 190 8.29 -17.57 8.38
C GLU A 190 8.96 -17.05 9.65
N GLY A 191 9.41 -15.79 9.66
CA GLY A 191 10.32 -15.25 10.66
C GLY A 191 9.82 -14.06 11.45
N GLU A 192 10.74 -13.48 12.20
CA GLU A 192 10.53 -12.30 13.04
C GLU A 192 10.21 -11.04 12.20
N ALA A 193 10.75 -10.97 10.98
CA ALA A 193 10.58 -9.80 10.10
C ALA A 193 9.11 -9.46 9.85
N GLY A 194 8.25 -10.45 9.74
CA GLY A 194 6.81 -10.27 9.53
C GLY A 194 6.01 -9.92 10.78
N ARG A 195 6.67 -9.73 11.93
CA ARG A 195 6.01 -9.48 13.23
C ARG A 195 6.33 -8.12 13.83
N LEU A 196 6.98 -7.25 13.07
CA LEU A 196 7.41 -5.94 13.53
C LEU A 196 6.56 -4.83 12.94
N ALA A 197 5.91 -4.06 13.81
CA ALA A 197 5.31 -2.79 13.41
C ALA A 197 6.38 -1.81 12.95
N ILE A 198 6.03 -0.95 11.99
CA ILE A 198 6.93 0.09 11.48
C ILE A 198 7.38 1.02 12.61
N SER A 199 8.69 1.12 12.84
CA SER A 199 9.29 1.87 13.94
C SER A 199 10.80 1.97 13.76
N ASP A 200 11.48 2.76 14.61
CA ASP A 200 12.95 2.76 14.70
C ASP A 200 13.49 1.38 15.16
N GLU A 201 12.70 0.62 15.91
CA GLU A 201 13.02 -0.76 16.28
C GLU A 201 12.97 -1.69 15.07
N SER A 202 11.91 -1.60 14.23
CA SER A 202 11.85 -2.40 13.02
C SER A 202 13.00 -2.08 12.06
N GLU A 203 13.37 -0.79 11.92
CA GLU A 203 14.53 -0.38 11.11
C GLU A 203 15.80 -1.10 11.57
N ARG A 204 16.11 -1.07 12.87
CA ARG A 204 17.33 -1.68 13.42
C ARG A 204 17.34 -3.21 13.27
N ARG A 205 16.22 -3.86 13.64
CA ARG A 205 16.12 -5.32 13.62
C ARG A 205 16.08 -5.87 12.20
N LEU A 206 15.28 -5.26 11.30
CA LEU A 206 15.23 -5.69 9.92
C LEU A 206 16.54 -5.41 9.20
N ALA A 207 17.21 -4.28 9.44
CA ALA A 207 18.54 -4.03 8.87
C ALA A 207 19.56 -5.13 9.25
N GLN A 208 19.49 -5.65 10.48
CA GLN A 208 20.33 -6.78 10.91
C GLN A 208 19.94 -8.09 10.22
N LEU A 209 18.64 -8.41 10.16
CA LEU A 209 18.13 -9.63 9.51
C LEU A 209 18.40 -9.66 8.00
N LEU A 210 18.48 -8.49 7.40
CA LEU A 210 18.67 -8.31 5.94
C LEU A 210 20.13 -8.08 5.53
N THR A 211 21.10 -8.24 6.44
CA THR A 211 22.52 -7.93 6.19
C THR A 211 23.06 -8.62 4.93
N ASP A 212 22.69 -9.88 4.70
CA ASP A 212 23.13 -10.67 3.56
C ASP A 212 22.10 -10.76 2.41
N VAL A 213 21.02 -9.97 2.51
CA VAL A 213 19.96 -9.94 1.49
C VAL A 213 20.23 -8.81 0.51
N PRO A 214 20.25 -9.07 -0.80
CA PRO A 214 20.43 -8.02 -1.79
C PRO A 214 19.32 -6.97 -1.71
N VAL A 215 19.71 -5.70 -1.65
CA VAL A 215 18.77 -4.57 -1.64
C VAL A 215 18.80 -3.87 -2.99
N VAL A 216 17.63 -3.68 -3.58
CA VAL A 216 17.46 -2.93 -4.83
C VAL A 216 16.84 -1.58 -4.47
N GLU A 217 17.62 -0.51 -4.63
CA GLU A 217 17.21 0.89 -4.43
C GLU A 217 17.69 1.70 -5.63
N GLU A 218 16.77 2.09 -6.49
CA GLU A 218 17.07 2.76 -7.77
C GLU A 218 16.06 3.85 -8.05
N PRO A 219 16.40 4.88 -8.85
CA PRO A 219 15.43 5.89 -9.28
C PRO A 219 14.28 5.25 -10.05
N PHE A 220 13.11 5.90 -10.04
CA PHE A 220 11.97 5.51 -10.88
C PHE A 220 11.84 6.50 -12.04
N ALA A 221 11.68 5.98 -13.25
CA ALA A 221 11.31 6.75 -14.41
C ALA A 221 9.83 7.17 -14.36
N ALA A 222 9.44 8.11 -15.21
CA ALA A 222 8.02 8.41 -15.41
C ALA A 222 7.33 7.18 -16.03
N GLY A 223 6.11 6.88 -15.60
CA GLY A 223 5.34 5.72 -16.08
C GLY A 223 5.78 4.37 -15.52
N GLU A 224 6.93 4.30 -14.88
CA GLU A 224 7.39 3.10 -14.21
C GLU A 224 6.69 2.95 -12.86
N VAL A 225 6.21 1.74 -12.56
CA VAL A 225 5.57 1.38 -11.29
C VAL A 225 6.27 0.19 -10.65
N SER A 226 6.04 -0.06 -9.37
CA SER A 226 6.43 -1.31 -8.74
C SER A 226 5.23 -2.04 -8.16
N PHE A 227 5.31 -3.37 -8.20
CA PHE A 227 4.42 -4.27 -7.48
C PHE A 227 5.25 -5.06 -6.48
N HIS A 228 4.87 -5.07 -5.22
CA HIS A 228 5.55 -5.86 -4.20
C HIS A 228 4.57 -6.63 -3.34
N SER A 229 4.93 -7.86 -2.98
CA SER A 229 4.16 -8.70 -2.07
C SER A 229 4.03 -8.00 -0.71
N GLY A 230 2.89 -8.16 -0.07
CA GLY A 230 2.70 -7.67 1.30
C GLY A 230 3.76 -8.15 2.29
N TRP A 231 4.42 -9.28 2.00
CA TRP A 231 5.51 -9.84 2.81
C TRP A 231 6.90 -9.31 2.45
N THR A 232 7.06 -8.54 1.38
CA THR A 232 8.38 -8.01 0.99
C THR A 232 8.84 -6.95 1.96
N CYS A 233 10.02 -7.16 2.58
CA CYS A 233 10.66 -6.11 3.36
C CYS A 233 11.05 -4.96 2.43
N HIS A 234 10.57 -3.77 2.75
CA HIS A 234 10.84 -2.57 1.98
C HIS A 234 10.95 -1.33 2.87
N ARG A 235 11.54 -0.29 2.35
CA ARG A 235 11.69 1.03 3.00
C ARG A 235 11.69 2.13 1.94
N ALA A 236 11.74 3.39 2.37
CA ALA A 236 11.98 4.52 1.48
C ALA A 236 12.93 5.52 2.12
N GLY A 237 13.87 6.05 1.34
CA GLY A 237 14.80 7.08 1.77
C GLY A 237 14.10 8.40 2.15
N ALA A 238 14.85 9.31 2.79
CA ALA A 238 14.40 10.66 3.04
C ALA A 238 14.32 11.48 1.74
N ASN A 239 13.39 12.41 1.66
CA ASN A 239 13.36 13.38 0.56
C ASN A 239 14.30 14.55 0.87
N LYS A 240 15.46 14.57 0.24
CA LYS A 240 16.49 15.62 0.36
C LYS A 240 16.32 16.76 -0.63
N THR A 241 15.30 16.67 -1.50
CA THR A 241 15.02 17.69 -2.52
C THR A 241 14.10 18.80 -1.97
N VAL A 242 13.97 19.86 -2.75
CA VAL A 242 13.05 20.98 -2.46
C VAL A 242 11.62 20.72 -2.96
N ASN A 243 11.39 19.61 -3.64
CA ASN A 243 10.09 19.26 -4.22
C ASN A 243 9.42 18.14 -3.44
N THR A 244 8.10 18.15 -3.36
CA THR A 244 7.31 17.06 -2.80
C THR A 244 7.45 15.81 -3.68
N ARG A 245 7.75 14.65 -3.08
CA ARG A 245 7.61 13.35 -3.73
C ARG A 245 6.17 12.87 -3.54
N ALA A 246 5.39 12.89 -4.61
CA ALA A 246 4.03 12.37 -4.63
C ALA A 246 4.02 10.93 -5.18
N ALA A 247 3.42 10.01 -4.43
CA ALA A 247 3.15 8.64 -4.86
C ALA A 247 1.72 8.26 -4.51
N PHE A 248 1.18 7.32 -5.26
CA PHE A 248 -0.12 6.70 -5.01
C PHE A 248 0.05 5.19 -4.94
N THR A 249 -0.60 4.54 -3.99
CA THR A 249 -0.57 3.09 -3.87
C THR A 249 -1.96 2.50 -3.93
N ILE A 250 -2.06 1.31 -4.53
CA ILE A 250 -3.28 0.50 -4.51
C ILE A 250 -2.88 -0.86 -3.98
N ILE A 251 -3.52 -1.29 -2.91
CA ILE A 251 -3.31 -2.61 -2.36
C ILE A 251 -4.40 -3.52 -2.92
N TYR A 252 -3.97 -4.60 -3.58
CA TYR A 252 -4.84 -5.66 -4.07
C TYR A 252 -4.66 -6.93 -3.24
N MET A 253 -5.74 -7.68 -3.07
CA MET A 253 -5.76 -9.01 -2.49
C MET A 253 -6.48 -9.98 -3.42
N ALA A 254 -6.15 -11.26 -3.36
CA ALA A 254 -6.87 -12.28 -4.09
C ALA A 254 -8.37 -12.23 -3.79
N SER A 255 -9.22 -12.48 -4.81
CA SER A 255 -10.69 -12.33 -4.68
C SER A 255 -11.32 -13.24 -3.64
N ASP A 256 -10.66 -14.36 -3.33
CA ASP A 256 -11.04 -15.37 -2.35
C ASP A 256 -10.31 -15.24 -1.00
N ALA A 257 -9.53 -14.17 -0.81
CA ALA A 257 -8.86 -13.89 0.46
C ALA A 257 -9.85 -13.88 1.63
N ARG A 258 -9.45 -14.45 2.77
CA ARG A 258 -10.30 -14.55 3.96
C ARG A 258 -9.70 -13.76 5.12
N MET A 259 -10.59 -13.15 5.91
CA MET A 259 -10.20 -12.50 7.14
C MET A 259 -9.84 -13.55 8.20
N ILE A 260 -8.72 -13.33 8.91
CA ILE A 260 -8.36 -14.11 10.12
C ILE A 260 -8.92 -13.44 11.38
N GLU A 261 -8.90 -14.18 12.50
CA GLU A 261 -9.12 -13.59 13.81
C GLU A 261 -8.04 -12.52 14.08
N PRO A 262 -8.40 -11.26 14.38
CA PRO A 262 -7.43 -10.20 14.62
C PRO A 262 -6.55 -10.48 15.84
N GLU A 263 -5.27 -10.75 15.64
CA GLU A 263 -4.33 -11.17 16.68
C GLU A 263 -3.83 -10.01 17.56
N HIS A 264 -3.70 -8.82 16.98
CA HIS A 264 -3.18 -7.64 17.66
C HIS A 264 -3.95 -6.36 17.32
N ARG A 265 -3.60 -5.25 17.95
CA ARG A 265 -4.29 -3.96 17.79
C ARG A 265 -4.38 -3.51 16.34
N TYR A 266 -3.31 -3.64 15.57
CA TYR A 266 -3.29 -3.18 14.17
C TYR A 266 -4.23 -4.03 13.32
N HIS A 267 -4.27 -5.36 13.49
CA HIS A 267 -5.27 -6.21 12.83
C HIS A 267 -6.69 -5.79 13.18
N ARG A 268 -6.98 -5.46 14.45
CA ARG A 268 -8.32 -4.99 14.84
C ARG A 268 -8.68 -3.65 14.22
N LEU A 269 -7.71 -2.74 14.15
CA LEU A 269 -7.92 -1.44 13.53
C LEU A 269 -8.13 -1.57 12.02
N ASP A 270 -7.30 -2.35 11.33
CA ASP A 270 -7.43 -2.60 9.89
C ASP A 270 -8.74 -3.31 9.55
N ALA A 271 -9.13 -4.34 10.33
CA ALA A 271 -10.42 -5.00 10.16
C ALA A 271 -11.58 -3.99 10.28
N ALA A 272 -11.55 -3.11 11.27
CA ALA A 272 -12.59 -2.13 11.48
C ALA A 272 -12.63 -1.04 10.38
N LEU A 273 -11.45 -0.64 9.86
CA LEU A 273 -11.32 0.42 8.84
C LEU A 273 -11.53 -0.10 7.42
N TRP A 274 -10.96 -1.26 7.09
CA TRP A 274 -10.88 -1.71 5.68
C TRP A 274 -11.76 -2.90 5.35
N LEU A 275 -12.24 -3.64 6.36
CA LEU A 275 -13.12 -4.80 6.22
C LEU A 275 -14.40 -4.65 7.07
N PRO A 276 -15.09 -3.50 7.03
CA PRO A 276 -16.22 -3.25 7.92
C PRO A 276 -17.33 -4.29 7.71
N GLY A 277 -17.68 -4.99 8.81
CA GLY A 277 -18.75 -6.00 8.82
C GLY A 277 -18.33 -7.39 8.34
N VAL A 278 -17.06 -7.60 7.99
CA VAL A 278 -16.53 -8.94 7.67
C VAL A 278 -16.18 -9.66 8.97
N ALA A 279 -16.56 -10.93 9.08
CA ALA A 279 -16.22 -11.79 10.21
C ALA A 279 -14.99 -12.66 9.89
N PRO A 280 -14.22 -13.08 10.92
CA PRO A 280 -13.15 -14.05 10.73
C PRO A 280 -13.64 -15.35 10.04
N GLY A 281 -12.90 -15.80 9.03
CA GLY A 281 -13.25 -16.93 8.19
C GLY A 281 -14.06 -16.59 6.94
N ASP A 282 -14.70 -15.42 6.89
CA ASP A 282 -15.42 -14.96 5.71
C ASP A 282 -14.46 -14.43 4.64
N ILE A 283 -14.92 -14.37 3.39
CA ILE A 283 -14.21 -13.68 2.32
C ILE A 283 -14.07 -12.20 2.71
N ALA A 284 -12.84 -11.67 2.58
CA ALA A 284 -12.49 -10.28 2.88
C ALA A 284 -13.14 -9.33 1.85
N ALA A 285 -14.47 -9.20 1.90
CA ALA A 285 -15.28 -8.45 0.96
C ALA A 285 -16.32 -7.62 1.69
N SER A 286 -16.18 -6.31 1.59
CA SER A 286 -17.16 -5.31 2.03
C SER A 286 -17.40 -4.32 0.90
N ASP A 287 -18.22 -3.31 1.12
CA ASP A 287 -18.41 -2.20 0.16
C ASP A 287 -17.11 -1.42 -0.11
N LEU A 288 -16.11 -1.55 0.78
CA LEU A 288 -14.79 -0.95 0.60
C LEU A 288 -13.81 -1.85 -0.18
N ASN A 289 -14.19 -3.11 -0.48
CA ASN A 289 -13.32 -4.08 -1.14
C ASN A 289 -13.93 -4.59 -2.47
N PRO A 290 -14.19 -3.72 -3.44
CA PRO A 290 -14.80 -4.14 -4.70
C PRO A 290 -13.92 -5.15 -5.44
N LEU A 291 -14.56 -6.16 -6.06
CA LEU A 291 -13.92 -6.98 -7.08
C LEU A 291 -13.64 -6.09 -8.30
N VAL A 292 -12.38 -6.08 -8.76
CA VAL A 292 -11.94 -5.21 -9.84
C VAL A 292 -11.39 -5.95 -11.06
N TYR A 293 -11.11 -7.24 -10.90
CA TYR A 293 -10.71 -8.12 -11.99
C TYR A 293 -11.05 -9.58 -11.68
N GLY A 294 -11.45 -10.35 -12.71
CA GLY A 294 -11.71 -11.79 -12.61
C GLY A 294 -13.00 -12.13 -11.87
N THR A 295 -13.00 -13.28 -11.21
CA THR A 295 -14.15 -13.86 -10.49
C THR A 295 -13.83 -14.13 -9.03
#